data_29c762a47d8396369ab4efe080c691a1
#
_entry.id   29c762a47d8396369ab4efe080c691a1
#
_cell.length_a   1.000
_cell.length_b   1.000
_cell.length_c   1.000
_cell.angle_alpha   90.00
_cell.angle_beta   90.00
_cell.angle_gamma   90.00
#
_symmetry.space_group_name_H-M   'P 1'
#
loop_
_entity.id
_entity.type
_entity.pdbx_description
1 polymer ?
#
loop_
_entity_poly.entity_id
_entity_poly.type
_entity_poly.pdbx_seq_one_letter_code
_entity_poly.pdbx_strand_id
1 'polypeptide(L)'
;MTGLTAELVADGRAPQAPALAPNGRLLCYVLAPLSRSGDHLDTELWLVDTDAAVASRRATADTATESQPRWSADSGTLFFLSDRADRGTPQLHGLTLADRTMTPLTKWRAGIVDHLPLSDPNLVALLAEDEPTEQDTDRARDRDDAIVVGEREPRARLRLLDLRTGRVTSPSVFGDRHVVELRQRPDGGPIAVLTWASADNDHGPRTGQLHLFDPTTGTEENLGPVEVDARSLAWWPGSDGWHLGYIALTPPTLQAGTAVFDLAVDSRVLRNRTAGLSMCPTQLRQTDAAPLVVFADGLNTTLARLDPTDLTTLSHHPGRLDNLTTTRTGDKIAVLTGTRYQTPNVHIGAPTGPLRRITNTRPELDGVPLGTQQPLAYRAADGLDLDGLLVLPVGKTASEGPFPLVTIVHGGPYDRYADRCQLFWFPSAQWLAAAGYAVLLPNPRGGQGHGHQFAASVAGRVGQQEWTDILTGIDLLVAEGIADPDRLGIAGWSHGGFMSAWAIGQTDRFRAALVGAGVIDWGMLAATGEHGQFEAALGGSTGWSGIGPHPHDAVSPISFASNIRTPVLILHGAEDTNVPLGQAVYLHRALRHFDVEHEFVIYPREGHSIRERNHQLDVLRRTRAWFDRWLRT
;
A
#
# COMPACT_ATOMS: atom_id res chain seq x y z
N MET A 1 -1.90 -31.07 -17.10
CA MET A 1 -2.14 -29.73 -16.49
C MET A 1 -0.86 -28.92 -16.63
N THR A 2 -0.94 -27.75 -17.23
CA THR A 2 0.19 -26.82 -17.32
C THR A 2 0.50 -26.31 -15.90
N GLY A 3 1.75 -26.46 -15.46
CA GLY A 3 2.20 -25.93 -14.18
C GLY A 3 2.25 -24.39 -14.17
N LEU A 4 2.43 -23.79 -13.00
CA LEU A 4 2.59 -22.33 -12.86
C LEU A 4 3.86 -21.87 -13.58
N THR A 5 3.75 -20.83 -14.43
CA THR A 5 4.88 -20.21 -15.15
C THR A 5 5.09 -18.78 -14.70
N ALA A 6 6.28 -18.22 -14.95
CA ALA A 6 6.57 -16.82 -14.60
C ALA A 6 5.64 -15.86 -15.36
N GLU A 7 5.28 -16.19 -16.60
CA GLU A 7 4.34 -15.44 -17.42
C GLU A 7 2.95 -15.44 -16.78
N LEU A 8 2.46 -16.57 -16.28
CA LEU A 8 1.20 -16.62 -15.53
C LEU A 8 1.22 -15.77 -14.26
N VAL A 9 2.37 -15.47 -13.70
CA VAL A 9 2.48 -14.54 -12.55
C VAL A 9 2.45 -13.09 -13.02
N ALA A 10 3.24 -12.74 -14.05
CA ALA A 10 3.51 -11.36 -14.45
C ALA A 10 2.48 -10.78 -15.44
N ASP A 11 1.85 -11.60 -16.30
CA ASP A 11 1.03 -11.15 -17.44
C ASP A 11 -0.45 -10.92 -17.12
N GLY A 12 -0.88 -11.16 -15.90
CA GLY A 12 -2.28 -11.04 -15.55
C GLY A 12 -2.79 -9.61 -15.44
N ARG A 13 -4.10 -9.51 -15.19
CA ARG A 13 -4.78 -8.25 -14.89
C ARG A 13 -5.44 -8.33 -13.51
N ALA A 14 -5.49 -7.19 -12.82
CA ALA A 14 -6.13 -7.08 -11.51
C ALA A 14 -7.13 -5.93 -11.48
N PRO A 15 -8.29 -6.10 -10.81
CA PRO A 15 -9.21 -5.00 -10.55
C PRO A 15 -8.61 -4.07 -9.48
N GLN A 16 -8.82 -2.78 -9.66
CA GLN A 16 -8.38 -1.73 -8.74
C GLN A 16 -9.50 -0.70 -8.57
N ALA A 17 -9.42 0.11 -7.52
CA ALA A 17 -10.27 1.27 -7.27
C ALA A 17 -11.76 1.03 -7.59
N PRO A 18 -12.42 0.01 -7.00
CA PRO A 18 -13.85 -0.17 -7.18
C PRO A 18 -14.59 1.05 -6.64
N ALA A 19 -15.58 1.54 -7.40
CA ALA A 19 -16.44 2.65 -7.04
C ALA A 19 -17.89 2.22 -7.21
N LEU A 20 -18.59 2.00 -6.09
CA LEU A 20 -20.00 1.68 -6.07
C LEU A 20 -20.81 2.96 -6.24
N ALA A 21 -21.77 2.96 -7.17
CA ALA A 21 -22.65 4.11 -7.36
C ALA A 21 -23.49 4.38 -6.09
N PRO A 22 -23.79 5.65 -5.74
CA PRO A 22 -24.57 6.00 -4.56
C PRO A 22 -25.90 5.25 -4.43
N ASN A 23 -26.56 4.93 -5.56
CA ASN A 23 -27.81 4.15 -5.60
C ASN A 23 -27.63 2.62 -5.53
N GLY A 24 -26.38 2.14 -5.48
CA GLY A 24 -26.02 0.74 -5.38
C GLY A 24 -26.30 -0.14 -6.60
N ARG A 25 -26.69 0.42 -7.77
CA ARG A 25 -27.06 -0.34 -8.97
C ARG A 25 -25.89 -0.66 -9.88
N LEU A 26 -24.91 0.24 -9.92
CA LEU A 26 -23.73 0.08 -10.77
C LEU A 26 -22.46 0.14 -9.92
N LEU A 27 -21.47 -0.58 -10.38
CA LEU A 27 -20.12 -0.50 -9.85
C LEU A 27 -19.16 -0.26 -11.03
N CYS A 28 -18.27 0.72 -10.88
CA CYS A 28 -17.12 0.91 -11.74
C CYS A 28 -15.88 0.32 -11.07
N TYR A 29 -14.96 -0.25 -11.85
CA TYR A 29 -13.62 -0.58 -11.39
C TYR A 29 -12.60 -0.34 -12.49
N VAL A 30 -11.37 -0.09 -12.10
CA VAL A 30 -10.21 -0.02 -13.01
C VAL A 30 -9.68 -1.43 -13.19
N LEU A 31 -9.48 -1.86 -14.43
CA LEU A 31 -8.77 -3.09 -14.76
C LEU A 31 -7.36 -2.74 -15.23
N ALA A 32 -6.37 -3.08 -14.43
CA ALA A 32 -4.97 -2.77 -14.67
C ALA A 32 -4.15 -4.03 -14.95
N PRO A 33 -3.16 -4.00 -15.85
CA PRO A 33 -2.18 -5.08 -15.98
C PRO A 33 -1.30 -5.16 -14.72
N LEU A 34 -0.81 -6.35 -14.39
CA LEU A 34 0.10 -6.57 -13.26
C LEU A 34 1.51 -6.05 -13.54
N SER A 35 1.88 -5.97 -14.82
CA SER A 35 3.15 -5.42 -15.30
C SER A 35 2.93 -4.51 -16.50
N ARG A 36 3.86 -3.59 -16.74
CA ARG A 36 3.82 -2.70 -17.90
C ARG A 36 4.81 -3.15 -18.98
N SER A 37 4.47 -2.91 -20.25
CA SER A 37 5.34 -3.20 -21.40
C SER A 37 5.95 -1.93 -22.04
N GLY A 38 5.58 -0.75 -21.58
CA GLY A 38 6.04 0.55 -22.06
C GLY A 38 6.23 1.53 -20.92
N ASP A 39 6.36 2.81 -21.24
CA ASP A 39 6.61 3.88 -20.26
C ASP A 39 5.38 4.16 -19.38
N HIS A 40 4.18 3.91 -19.89
CA HIS A 40 2.92 4.15 -19.19
C HIS A 40 2.14 2.85 -18.94
N LEU A 41 1.34 2.85 -17.88
CA LEU A 41 0.44 1.75 -17.56
C LEU A 41 -0.91 2.02 -18.24
N ASP A 42 -1.29 1.16 -19.19
CA ASP A 42 -2.60 1.24 -19.84
C ASP A 42 -3.64 0.53 -18.99
N THR A 43 -4.63 1.28 -18.52
CA THR A 43 -5.72 0.77 -17.69
C THR A 43 -7.07 0.99 -18.37
N GLU A 44 -8.10 0.31 -17.89
CA GLU A 44 -9.43 0.38 -18.48
C GLU A 44 -10.48 0.55 -17.38
N LEU A 45 -11.51 1.35 -17.64
CA LEU A 45 -12.70 1.38 -16.79
C LEU A 45 -13.70 0.32 -17.23
N TRP A 46 -14.22 -0.42 -16.27
CA TRP A 46 -15.23 -1.44 -16.46
C TRP A 46 -16.45 -1.18 -15.57
N LEU A 47 -17.64 -1.39 -16.13
CA LEU A 47 -18.91 -1.23 -15.43
C LEU A 47 -19.59 -2.59 -15.23
N VAL A 48 -20.14 -2.78 -14.04
CA VAL A 48 -20.90 -3.98 -13.64
C VAL A 48 -22.25 -3.56 -13.07
N ASP A 49 -23.32 -4.20 -13.52
CA ASP A 49 -24.61 -4.13 -12.83
C ASP A 49 -24.53 -5.02 -11.57
N THR A 50 -24.83 -4.44 -10.41
CA THR A 50 -24.65 -5.14 -9.13
C THR A 50 -25.69 -6.23 -8.87
N ASP A 51 -26.86 -6.16 -9.50
CA ASP A 51 -27.99 -7.08 -9.28
C ASP A 51 -28.13 -8.11 -10.41
N ALA A 52 -27.58 -7.80 -11.58
CA ALA A 52 -27.65 -8.72 -12.73
C ALA A 52 -26.50 -9.76 -12.70
N ALA A 53 -26.81 -10.96 -13.18
CA ALA A 53 -25.80 -11.98 -13.50
C ALA A 53 -25.06 -11.66 -14.82
N VAL A 54 -24.99 -10.39 -15.22
CA VAL A 54 -24.48 -9.95 -16.51
C VAL A 54 -22.98 -9.66 -16.40
N ALA A 55 -22.25 -10.06 -17.45
CA ALA A 55 -20.82 -9.81 -17.57
C ALA A 55 -20.48 -8.32 -17.47
N SER A 56 -19.34 -8.02 -16.86
CA SER A 56 -18.74 -6.67 -16.87
C SER A 56 -18.60 -6.16 -18.31
N ARG A 57 -18.87 -4.89 -18.52
CA ARG A 57 -18.67 -4.23 -19.80
C ARG A 57 -17.59 -3.16 -19.72
N ARG A 58 -16.75 -3.11 -20.72
CA ARG A 58 -15.74 -2.05 -20.86
C ARG A 58 -16.41 -0.70 -21.07
N ALA A 59 -16.00 0.30 -20.29
CA ALA A 59 -16.54 1.67 -20.39
C ALA A 59 -15.64 2.58 -21.23
N THR A 60 -14.31 2.37 -21.20
CA THR A 60 -13.32 3.13 -21.99
C THR A 60 -12.59 2.21 -22.96
N ALA A 61 -12.24 2.71 -24.15
CA ALA A 61 -11.68 1.91 -25.24
C ALA A 61 -10.25 2.29 -25.65
N ASP A 62 -9.77 3.48 -25.24
CA ASP A 62 -8.50 4.04 -25.70
C ASP A 62 -7.30 3.52 -24.89
N THR A 63 -6.11 3.68 -25.45
CA THR A 63 -4.85 3.46 -24.74
C THR A 63 -4.58 4.66 -23.86
N ALA A 64 -4.80 4.51 -22.55
CA ALA A 64 -4.66 5.57 -21.57
C ALA A 64 -4.47 4.99 -20.16
N THR A 65 -4.00 5.80 -19.22
CA THR A 65 -4.06 5.49 -17.79
C THR A 65 -5.34 6.08 -17.23
N GLU A 66 -6.33 5.21 -17.02
CA GLU A 66 -7.61 5.55 -16.38
C GLU A 66 -7.50 5.31 -14.88
N SER A 67 -7.94 6.26 -14.07
CA SER A 67 -7.81 6.14 -12.60
C SER A 67 -8.92 6.87 -11.84
N GLN A 68 -9.03 6.59 -10.56
CA GLN A 68 -9.87 7.30 -9.58
C GLN A 68 -11.34 7.47 -10.02
N PRO A 69 -12.08 6.42 -10.41
CA PRO A 69 -13.50 6.56 -10.74
C PRO A 69 -14.30 7.02 -9.52
N ARG A 70 -15.15 8.05 -9.70
CA ARG A 70 -16.07 8.57 -8.68
C ARG A 70 -17.40 8.95 -9.31
N TRP A 71 -18.48 8.65 -8.63
CA TRP A 71 -19.84 8.92 -9.11
C TRP A 71 -20.32 10.30 -8.70
N SER A 72 -21.16 10.90 -9.55
CA SER A 72 -22.03 12.00 -9.14
C SER A 72 -23.02 11.54 -8.06
N ALA A 73 -23.52 12.48 -7.25
CA ALA A 73 -24.46 12.18 -6.16
C ALA A 73 -25.74 11.48 -6.65
N ASP A 74 -26.20 11.79 -7.85
CA ASP A 74 -27.38 11.19 -8.52
C ASP A 74 -27.08 9.85 -9.22
N SER A 75 -25.81 9.41 -9.23
CA SER A 75 -25.35 8.22 -9.96
C SER A 75 -25.48 8.29 -11.49
N GLY A 76 -25.67 9.48 -12.06
CA GLY A 76 -25.88 9.68 -13.50
C GLY A 76 -24.57 9.85 -14.28
N THR A 77 -23.53 10.33 -13.63
CA THR A 77 -22.22 10.60 -14.25
C THR A 77 -21.10 9.91 -13.47
N LEU A 78 -20.18 9.27 -14.20
CA LEU A 78 -18.94 8.75 -13.67
C LEU A 78 -17.81 9.72 -14.01
N PHE A 79 -17.18 10.31 -13.00
CA PHE A 79 -15.98 11.12 -13.13
C PHE A 79 -14.73 10.24 -12.95
N PHE A 80 -13.67 10.52 -13.69
CA PHE A 80 -12.40 9.79 -13.60
C PHE A 80 -11.25 10.60 -14.17
N LEU A 81 -10.03 10.24 -13.80
CA LEU A 81 -8.82 10.82 -14.37
C LEU A 81 -8.34 9.98 -15.56
N SER A 82 -7.89 10.66 -16.62
CA SER A 82 -7.35 10.03 -17.82
C SER A 82 -6.26 10.88 -18.44
N ASP A 83 -5.17 10.24 -18.86
CA ASP A 83 -4.06 10.88 -19.57
C ASP A 83 -4.13 10.70 -21.11
N ARG A 84 -5.32 10.40 -21.65
CA ARG A 84 -5.53 10.11 -23.08
C ARG A 84 -5.16 11.23 -24.02
N ALA A 85 -5.24 12.49 -23.55
CA ALA A 85 -4.93 13.68 -24.36
C ALA A 85 -3.42 13.96 -24.38
N ASP A 86 -2.74 13.70 -23.26
CA ASP A 86 -1.31 13.89 -23.07
C ASP A 86 -0.84 12.87 -22.04
N ARG A 87 -0.06 11.87 -22.49
CA ARG A 87 0.37 10.74 -21.67
C ARG A 87 1.23 11.21 -20.49
N GLY A 88 0.80 10.79 -19.29
CA GLY A 88 1.43 11.21 -18.04
C GLY A 88 0.86 12.49 -17.44
N THR A 89 -0.07 13.19 -18.13
CA THR A 89 -0.74 14.41 -17.64
C THR A 89 -2.25 14.17 -17.45
N PRO A 90 -2.69 13.61 -16.29
CA PRO A 90 -4.07 13.22 -16.07
C PRO A 90 -5.01 14.43 -16.10
N GLN A 91 -6.15 14.28 -16.78
CA GLN A 91 -7.23 15.27 -16.85
C GLN A 91 -8.53 14.67 -16.34
N LEU A 92 -9.41 15.50 -15.78
CA LEU A 92 -10.74 15.06 -15.38
C LEU A 92 -11.62 14.84 -16.60
N HIS A 93 -12.28 13.69 -16.65
CA HIS A 93 -13.29 13.32 -17.64
C HIS A 93 -14.60 12.97 -16.95
N GLY A 94 -15.71 13.18 -17.64
CA GLY A 94 -17.04 12.74 -17.24
C GLY A 94 -17.62 11.78 -18.26
N LEU A 95 -18.16 10.66 -17.80
CA LEU A 95 -18.94 9.70 -18.60
C LEU A 95 -20.39 9.77 -18.17
N THR A 96 -21.25 10.36 -18.99
CA THR A 96 -22.71 10.39 -18.78
C THR A 96 -23.30 9.02 -19.15
N LEU A 97 -24.02 8.40 -18.23
CA LEU A 97 -24.53 7.04 -18.44
C LEU A 97 -25.71 6.95 -19.40
N ALA A 98 -26.54 8.00 -19.48
CA ALA A 98 -27.77 8.00 -20.27
C ALA A 98 -27.51 7.81 -21.77
N ASP A 99 -26.50 8.46 -22.30
CA ASP A 99 -26.12 8.44 -23.71
C ASP A 99 -24.70 7.92 -23.97
N ARG A 100 -23.97 7.59 -22.91
CA ARG A 100 -22.56 7.15 -22.93
C ARG A 100 -21.61 8.19 -23.51
N THR A 101 -21.95 9.45 -23.38
CA THR A 101 -21.08 10.54 -23.83
C THR A 101 -19.93 10.72 -22.85
N MET A 102 -18.71 10.70 -23.37
CA MET A 102 -17.49 11.00 -22.63
C MET A 102 -17.03 12.42 -22.96
N THR A 103 -16.85 13.25 -21.94
CA THR A 103 -16.47 14.65 -22.09
C THR A 103 -15.19 14.93 -21.30
N PRO A 104 -14.14 15.51 -21.93
CA PRO A 104 -13.02 16.07 -21.18
C PRO A 104 -13.48 17.34 -20.46
N LEU A 105 -13.19 17.42 -19.15
CA LEU A 105 -13.68 18.50 -18.29
C LEU A 105 -12.59 19.49 -17.91
N THR A 106 -11.32 19.09 -17.99
CA THR A 106 -10.18 19.96 -17.68
C THR A 106 -9.11 19.92 -18.79
N LYS A 107 -8.27 20.96 -18.79
CA LYS A 107 -7.04 21.07 -19.61
C LYS A 107 -5.95 21.74 -18.75
N TRP A 108 -5.75 21.23 -17.56
CA TRP A 108 -4.81 21.77 -16.59
C TRP A 108 -3.39 21.30 -16.92
N ARG A 109 -2.45 22.22 -17.15
CA ARG A 109 -1.09 21.89 -17.65
C ARG A 109 -0.27 21.06 -16.69
N ALA A 110 -0.47 21.21 -15.39
CA ALA A 110 0.21 20.40 -14.36
C ALA A 110 -0.49 19.04 -14.11
N GLY A 111 -1.64 18.78 -14.78
CA GLY A 111 -2.45 17.60 -14.51
C GLY A 111 -3.33 17.74 -13.25
N ILE A 112 -4.28 16.84 -13.10
CA ILE A 112 -5.16 16.75 -11.93
C ILE A 112 -4.70 15.59 -11.05
N VAL A 113 -4.46 15.88 -9.78
CA VAL A 113 -3.97 14.90 -8.79
C VAL A 113 -5.14 14.09 -8.20
N ASP A 114 -6.24 14.79 -7.85
CA ASP A 114 -7.44 14.16 -7.28
C ASP A 114 -8.67 15.02 -7.59
N HIS A 115 -9.88 14.45 -7.42
CA HIS A 115 -11.14 15.15 -7.64
C HIS A 115 -12.22 14.66 -6.68
N LEU A 116 -13.18 15.52 -6.36
CA LEU A 116 -14.35 15.22 -5.54
C LEU A 116 -15.59 15.83 -6.15
N PRO A 117 -16.48 15.03 -6.80
CA PRO A 117 -17.80 15.50 -7.20
C PRO A 117 -18.57 15.95 -5.96
N LEU A 118 -19.13 17.16 -5.99
CA LEU A 118 -19.85 17.73 -4.86
C LEU A 118 -21.35 17.39 -4.91
N SER A 119 -22.05 17.67 -3.82
CA SER A 119 -23.51 17.53 -3.73
C SER A 119 -24.24 18.51 -4.67
N ASP A 120 -23.66 19.69 -4.94
CA ASP A 120 -24.07 20.52 -6.08
C ASP A 120 -23.63 19.80 -7.37
N PRO A 121 -24.57 19.36 -8.23
CA PRO A 121 -24.25 18.60 -9.45
C PRO A 121 -23.43 19.38 -10.47
N ASN A 122 -23.29 20.70 -10.30
CA ASN A 122 -22.53 21.56 -11.20
C ASN A 122 -21.09 21.82 -10.71
N LEU A 123 -20.71 21.33 -9.53
CA LEU A 123 -19.41 21.61 -8.96
C LEU A 123 -18.59 20.33 -8.72
N VAL A 124 -17.31 20.41 -9.08
CA VAL A 124 -16.30 19.40 -8.73
C VAL A 124 -15.14 20.11 -8.06
N ALA A 125 -14.78 19.66 -6.86
CA ALA A 125 -13.54 20.08 -6.24
C ALA A 125 -12.38 19.27 -6.84
N LEU A 126 -11.26 19.93 -7.13
CA LEU A 126 -10.07 19.34 -7.73
C LEU A 126 -8.88 19.59 -6.82
N LEU A 127 -7.96 18.66 -6.80
CA LEU A 127 -6.59 18.87 -6.34
C LEU A 127 -5.67 18.93 -7.55
N ALA A 128 -4.97 20.03 -7.69
CA ALA A 128 -4.01 20.25 -8.77
C ALA A 128 -2.90 21.17 -8.29
N GLU A 129 -1.69 20.93 -8.77
CA GLU A 129 -0.56 21.83 -8.58
C GLU A 129 -0.77 23.14 -9.35
N ASP A 130 0.00 24.15 -9.01
CA ASP A 130 0.04 25.39 -9.79
C ASP A 130 0.62 25.09 -11.19
N GLU A 131 0.03 25.70 -12.23
CA GLU A 131 0.53 25.51 -13.59
C GLU A 131 1.93 26.09 -13.75
N PRO A 132 2.81 25.45 -14.53
CA PRO A 132 4.14 26.00 -14.83
C PRO A 132 3.99 27.35 -15.53
N THR A 133 4.78 28.32 -15.11
CA THR A 133 4.83 29.65 -15.74
C THR A 133 5.50 29.59 -17.12
N GLU A 134 5.37 30.66 -17.90
CA GLU A 134 6.12 30.78 -19.17
C GLU A 134 7.62 30.72 -18.91
N GLN A 135 8.11 31.34 -17.84
CA GLN A 135 9.51 31.30 -17.44
C GLN A 135 9.97 29.87 -17.11
N ASP A 136 9.15 29.06 -16.42
CA ASP A 136 9.48 27.67 -16.12
C ASP A 136 9.59 26.84 -17.42
N THR A 137 8.67 27.08 -18.35
CA THR A 137 8.67 26.43 -19.67
C THR A 137 9.90 26.81 -20.49
N ASP A 138 10.28 28.10 -20.49
CA ASP A 138 11.46 28.60 -21.20
C ASP A 138 12.75 28.03 -20.58
N ARG A 139 12.86 28.03 -19.26
CA ARG A 139 14.01 27.46 -18.55
C ARG A 139 14.17 25.97 -18.85
N ALA A 140 13.09 25.19 -18.81
CA ALA A 140 13.12 23.76 -19.14
C ALA A 140 13.56 23.53 -20.60
N ARG A 141 13.03 24.33 -21.55
CA ARG A 141 13.43 24.27 -22.98
C ARG A 141 14.93 24.58 -23.15
N ASP A 142 15.41 25.61 -22.48
CA ASP A 142 16.79 26.09 -22.61
C ASP A 142 17.77 25.30 -21.71
N ARG A 143 17.28 24.29 -20.95
CA ARG A 143 18.02 23.49 -19.98
C ARG A 143 18.70 24.32 -18.86
N ASP A 144 18.07 25.44 -18.49
CA ASP A 144 18.41 26.28 -17.36
C ASP A 144 17.47 25.96 -16.18
N ASP A 145 17.32 24.67 -15.87
CA ASP A 145 16.31 24.08 -15.03
C ASP A 145 16.89 23.49 -13.71
N ALA A 146 18.03 24.00 -13.27
CA ALA A 146 18.59 23.67 -11.97
C ALA A 146 17.56 23.90 -10.85
N ILE A 147 17.40 22.91 -9.97
CA ILE A 147 16.45 22.92 -8.87
C ILE A 147 17.17 23.37 -7.59
N VAL A 148 16.66 24.43 -6.96
CA VAL A 148 17.05 24.81 -5.62
C VAL A 148 16.07 24.16 -4.65
N VAL A 149 16.54 23.20 -3.85
CA VAL A 149 15.71 22.46 -2.91
C VAL A 149 15.06 23.40 -1.89
N GLY A 150 13.74 23.31 -1.75
CA GLY A 150 12.95 24.14 -0.84
C GLY A 150 12.48 25.49 -1.42
N GLU A 151 12.96 25.92 -2.60
CA GLU A 151 12.45 27.16 -3.23
C GLU A 151 11.08 26.97 -3.87
N ARG A 152 10.87 25.85 -4.53
CA ARG A 152 9.61 25.50 -5.19
C ARG A 152 9.25 24.05 -4.88
N GLU A 153 8.20 23.88 -4.12
CA GLU A 153 7.59 22.57 -3.90
C GLU A 153 6.33 22.44 -4.76
N PRO A 154 6.14 21.31 -5.47
CA PRO A 154 4.92 21.05 -6.22
C PRO A 154 3.77 20.78 -5.24
N ARG A 155 3.04 21.83 -4.85
CA ARG A 155 1.96 21.73 -3.88
C ARG A 155 0.62 21.59 -4.56
N ALA A 156 -0.10 20.51 -4.29
CA ALA A 156 -1.49 20.39 -4.69
C ALA A 156 -2.34 21.42 -3.92
N ARG A 157 -3.22 22.12 -4.64
CA ARG A 157 -4.13 23.12 -4.08
C ARG A 157 -5.57 22.80 -4.44
N LEU A 158 -6.49 23.26 -3.61
CA LEU A 158 -7.91 23.18 -3.90
C LEU A 158 -8.28 24.09 -5.10
N ARG A 159 -8.98 23.51 -6.07
CA ARG A 159 -9.60 24.19 -7.21
C ARG A 159 -11.08 23.82 -7.25
N LEU A 160 -11.93 24.71 -7.80
CA LEU A 160 -13.34 24.44 -8.02
C LEU A 160 -13.63 24.55 -9.51
N LEU A 161 -14.15 23.48 -10.09
CA LEU A 161 -14.62 23.42 -11.49
C LEU A 161 -16.14 23.59 -11.51
N ASP A 162 -16.64 24.63 -12.22
CA ASP A 162 -18.06 24.78 -12.56
C ASP A 162 -18.32 24.05 -13.88
N LEU A 163 -19.09 22.98 -13.85
CA LEU A 163 -19.40 22.14 -15.02
C LEU A 163 -20.27 22.83 -16.08
N ARG A 164 -21.02 23.87 -15.72
CA ARG A 164 -21.87 24.63 -16.67
C ARG A 164 -21.02 25.56 -17.53
N THR A 165 -19.97 26.12 -16.96
CA THR A 165 -19.12 27.12 -17.62
C THR A 165 -17.77 26.56 -18.07
N GLY A 166 -17.36 25.42 -17.53
CA GLY A 166 -16.02 24.87 -17.69
C GLY A 166 -14.92 25.66 -16.97
N ARG A 167 -15.31 26.64 -16.14
CA ARG A 167 -14.36 27.52 -15.46
C ARG A 167 -13.79 26.83 -14.21
N VAL A 168 -12.47 26.85 -14.09
CA VAL A 168 -11.75 26.48 -12.86
C VAL A 168 -11.41 27.75 -12.09
N THR A 169 -11.75 27.78 -10.81
CA THR A 169 -11.40 28.86 -9.88
C THR A 169 -10.48 28.34 -8.80
N SER A 170 -9.61 29.22 -8.27
CA SER A 170 -8.62 28.91 -7.22
C SER A 170 -8.95 29.74 -5.99
N PRO A 171 -9.65 29.17 -4.99
CA PRO A 171 -9.90 29.87 -3.74
C PRO A 171 -8.56 30.20 -3.04
N SER A 172 -8.45 31.43 -2.50
CA SER A 172 -7.28 31.84 -1.69
C SER A 172 -7.49 31.40 -0.24
N VAL A 173 -7.35 30.08 -0.01
CA VAL A 173 -7.56 29.45 1.30
C VAL A 173 -6.37 28.58 1.67
N PHE A 174 -6.23 28.24 2.95
CA PHE A 174 -5.18 27.40 3.55
C PHE A 174 -3.74 27.96 3.42
N GLY A 175 -3.59 29.24 3.06
CA GLY A 175 -2.27 29.85 2.88
C GLY A 175 -1.42 29.09 1.86
N ASP A 176 -0.15 28.84 2.19
CA ASP A 176 0.78 28.11 1.34
C ASP A 176 0.91 26.62 1.74
N ARG A 177 -0.19 25.96 2.12
CA ARG A 177 -0.18 24.57 2.53
C ARG A 177 -0.50 23.63 1.35
N HIS A 178 0.11 22.45 1.36
CA HIS A 178 -0.21 21.34 0.44
C HIS A 178 -1.52 20.69 0.85
N VAL A 179 -2.47 20.54 -0.06
CA VAL A 179 -3.76 19.88 0.19
C VAL A 179 -3.64 18.39 -0.12
N VAL A 180 -3.97 17.55 0.86
CA VAL A 180 -3.77 16.09 0.81
C VAL A 180 -5.06 15.35 0.48
N GLU A 181 -6.17 15.68 1.18
CA GLU A 181 -7.44 14.96 1.04
C GLU A 181 -8.62 15.91 1.22
N LEU A 182 -9.69 15.61 0.48
CA LEU A 182 -10.97 16.32 0.51
C LEU A 182 -12.11 15.37 0.85
N ARG A 183 -13.04 15.82 1.73
CA ARG A 183 -14.25 15.06 2.03
C ARG A 183 -15.42 15.98 2.30
N GLN A 184 -16.43 16.00 1.43
CA GLN A 184 -17.65 16.78 1.67
C GLN A 184 -18.54 16.13 2.73
N ARG A 185 -19.16 16.95 3.57
CA ARG A 185 -20.18 16.50 4.52
C ARG A 185 -21.40 15.94 3.76
N PRO A 186 -22.03 14.83 4.21
CA PRO A 186 -23.04 14.12 3.43
C PRO A 186 -24.30 14.94 3.09
N ASP A 187 -24.63 15.95 3.91
CA ASP A 187 -25.77 16.86 3.70
C ASP A 187 -25.51 17.96 2.67
N GLY A 188 -24.36 17.97 2.02
CA GLY A 188 -23.94 19.02 1.09
C GLY A 188 -23.26 20.22 1.76
N GLY A 189 -23.00 20.14 3.07
CA GLY A 189 -22.28 21.16 3.83
C GLY A 189 -20.80 21.29 3.47
N PRO A 190 -19.98 21.83 4.39
CA PRO A 190 -18.58 22.14 4.12
C PRO A 190 -17.76 20.91 3.71
N ILE A 191 -16.67 21.17 3.03
CA ILE A 191 -15.64 20.19 2.69
C ILE A 191 -14.61 20.19 3.81
N ALA A 192 -14.37 19.03 4.42
CA ALA A 192 -13.19 18.80 5.25
C ALA A 192 -11.96 18.69 4.35
N VAL A 193 -10.91 19.39 4.72
CA VAL A 193 -9.67 19.49 3.96
C VAL A 193 -8.51 19.15 4.88
N LEU A 194 -7.78 18.12 4.54
CA LEU A 194 -6.51 17.79 5.19
C LEU A 194 -5.37 18.48 4.45
N THR A 195 -4.51 19.16 5.18
CA THR A 195 -3.36 19.85 4.60
C THR A 195 -2.07 19.50 5.33
N TRP A 196 -0.95 19.58 4.60
CA TRP A 196 0.40 19.54 5.16
C TRP A 196 1.12 20.88 4.97
N ALA A 197 2.13 21.17 5.80
CA ALA A 197 2.94 22.37 5.62
C ALA A 197 3.86 22.30 4.39
N SER A 198 4.19 21.09 3.95
CA SER A 198 5.06 20.81 2.80
C SER A 198 4.51 19.62 2.00
N ALA A 199 4.80 19.55 0.72
CA ALA A 199 4.54 18.36 -0.11
C ALA A 199 5.58 17.25 0.09
N ASP A 200 6.62 17.49 0.88
CA ASP A 200 7.68 16.55 1.21
C ASP A 200 7.15 15.39 2.09
N ASN A 201 7.38 14.17 1.68
CA ASN A 201 6.95 12.96 2.38
C ASN A 201 7.64 12.77 3.75
N ASP A 202 8.83 13.34 3.95
CA ASP A 202 9.52 13.27 5.25
C ASP A 202 8.94 14.25 6.27
N HIS A 203 8.57 15.44 5.83
CA HIS A 203 8.09 16.53 6.71
C HIS A 203 6.56 16.65 6.74
N GLY A 204 5.91 16.51 5.61
CA GLY A 204 4.48 16.74 5.42
C GLY A 204 3.58 15.99 6.41
N PRO A 205 3.68 14.65 6.53
CA PRO A 205 2.79 13.83 7.35
C PRO A 205 2.74 14.21 8.84
N ARG A 206 3.79 14.88 9.36
CA ARG A 206 3.88 15.33 10.75
C ARG A 206 3.31 16.72 11.00
N THR A 207 2.93 17.42 9.93
CA THR A 207 2.47 18.82 9.97
C THR A 207 1.03 18.98 9.57
N GLY A 208 0.27 17.87 9.64
CA GLY A 208 -1.13 17.80 9.25
C GLY A 208 -2.01 18.79 9.99
N GLN A 209 -2.94 19.42 9.26
CA GLN A 209 -4.02 20.24 9.82
C GLN A 209 -5.33 19.95 9.12
N LEU A 210 -6.42 20.03 9.86
CA LEU A 210 -7.78 19.97 9.35
C LEU A 210 -8.35 21.38 9.19
N HIS A 211 -9.09 21.54 8.08
CA HIS A 211 -9.84 22.76 7.79
C HIS A 211 -11.24 22.40 7.33
N LEU A 212 -12.18 23.33 7.48
CA LEU A 212 -13.47 23.31 6.80
C LEU A 212 -13.47 24.40 5.73
N PHE A 213 -13.95 24.04 4.55
CA PHE A 213 -14.13 24.96 3.44
C PHE A 213 -15.58 24.91 2.97
N ASP A 214 -16.24 26.06 2.97
CA ASP A 214 -17.58 26.20 2.41
C ASP A 214 -17.48 26.62 0.93
N PRO A 215 -17.83 25.73 -0.03
CA PRO A 215 -17.73 26.05 -1.46
C PRO A 215 -18.73 27.11 -1.93
N THR A 216 -19.78 27.41 -1.13
CA THR A 216 -20.80 28.40 -1.47
C THR A 216 -20.36 29.82 -1.10
N THR A 217 -19.78 29.99 0.09
CA THR A 217 -19.34 31.30 0.60
C THR A 217 -17.87 31.56 0.32
N GLY A 218 -17.08 30.51 0.06
CA GLY A 218 -15.62 30.59 -0.08
C GLY A 218 -14.89 30.77 1.25
N THR A 219 -15.57 30.58 2.40
CA THR A 219 -14.98 30.76 3.72
C THR A 219 -14.23 29.51 4.18
N GLU A 220 -13.17 29.75 4.95
CA GLU A 220 -12.34 28.73 5.58
C GLU A 220 -12.41 28.84 7.10
N GLU A 221 -12.39 27.68 7.78
CA GLU A 221 -12.23 27.55 9.22
C GLU A 221 -11.16 26.52 9.53
N ASN A 222 -10.11 26.89 10.29
CA ASN A 222 -9.07 25.97 10.72
C ASN A 222 -9.53 25.20 11.98
N LEU A 223 -9.54 23.86 11.91
CA LEU A 223 -9.91 22.98 13.02
C LEU A 223 -8.71 22.61 13.92
N GLY A 224 -7.49 22.90 13.48
CA GLY A 224 -6.27 22.62 14.21
C GLY A 224 -5.45 21.44 13.68
N PRO A 225 -4.38 21.06 14.40
CA PRO A 225 -3.49 19.98 14.01
C PRO A 225 -4.15 18.60 14.16
N VAL A 226 -3.64 17.65 13.41
CA VAL A 226 -3.99 16.21 13.49
C VAL A 226 -2.76 15.37 13.85
N GLU A 227 -2.98 14.14 14.23
CA GLU A 227 -1.94 13.16 14.49
C GLU A 227 -1.15 12.84 13.21
N VAL A 228 0.01 12.22 13.41
CA VAL A 228 0.95 11.90 12.34
C VAL A 228 0.31 10.94 11.32
N ASP A 229 0.53 11.22 10.04
CA ASP A 229 0.03 10.43 8.90
C ASP A 229 -1.50 10.29 8.87
N ALA A 230 -2.21 11.38 9.19
CA ALA A 230 -3.67 11.43 9.10
C ALA A 230 -4.16 11.23 7.65
N ARG A 231 -5.21 10.40 7.49
CA ARG A 231 -5.80 10.04 6.19
C ARG A 231 -7.20 9.45 6.34
N SER A 232 -7.88 9.21 5.24
CA SER A 232 -9.20 8.55 5.19
C SER A 232 -10.27 9.34 5.96
N LEU A 233 -10.45 10.61 5.58
CA LEU A 233 -11.47 11.48 6.19
C LEU A 233 -12.88 10.91 6.02
N ALA A 234 -13.69 10.98 7.07
CA ALA A 234 -15.10 10.60 7.05
C ALA A 234 -15.93 11.46 8.01
N TRP A 235 -17.11 11.86 7.55
CA TRP A 235 -18.10 12.59 8.34
C TRP A 235 -19.21 11.67 8.84
N TRP A 236 -19.79 11.99 10.00
CA TRP A 236 -21.05 11.41 10.46
C TRP A 236 -21.77 12.34 11.43
N PRO A 237 -23.12 12.25 11.52
CA PRO A 237 -23.88 12.97 12.51
C PRO A 237 -23.78 12.29 13.87
N GLY A 238 -23.58 13.07 14.94
CA GLY A 238 -23.70 12.64 16.33
C GLY A 238 -24.85 13.32 17.05
N SER A 239 -25.09 12.99 18.31
CA SER A 239 -26.10 13.64 19.16
C SER A 239 -25.68 15.07 19.57
N ASP A 240 -24.40 15.37 19.51
CA ASP A 240 -23.74 16.64 19.89
C ASP A 240 -23.23 17.44 18.69
N GLY A 241 -23.71 17.13 17.48
CA GLY A 241 -23.31 17.80 16.25
C GLY A 241 -22.62 16.89 15.24
N TRP A 242 -21.89 17.48 14.31
CA TRP A 242 -21.13 16.72 13.31
C TRP A 242 -19.78 16.27 13.85
N HIS A 243 -19.42 15.05 13.48
CA HIS A 243 -18.13 14.44 13.75
C HIS A 243 -17.33 14.32 12.46
N LEU A 244 -16.02 14.53 12.55
CA LEU A 244 -15.07 14.30 11.49
C LEU A 244 -14.00 13.34 11.98
N GLY A 245 -13.91 12.17 11.37
CA GLY A 245 -12.91 11.17 11.71
C GLY A 245 -11.84 11.00 10.65
N TYR A 246 -10.74 10.43 11.10
CA TYR A 246 -9.60 10.06 10.26
C TYR A 246 -8.82 8.90 10.89
N ILE A 247 -8.00 8.25 10.10
CA ILE A 247 -7.02 7.26 10.58
C ILE A 247 -5.66 7.96 10.68
N ALA A 248 -4.96 7.75 11.79
CA ALA A 248 -3.61 8.27 11.99
C ALA A 248 -2.79 7.34 12.89
N LEU A 249 -1.49 7.61 13.02
CA LEU A 249 -0.59 6.83 13.88
C LEU A 249 -0.89 7.04 15.37
N THR A 250 -0.75 5.97 16.17
CA THR A 250 -0.91 5.98 17.62
C THR A 250 0.07 5.01 18.29
N PRO A 251 0.82 5.42 19.34
CA PRO A 251 0.99 6.81 19.81
C PRO A 251 1.49 7.73 18.70
N PRO A 252 1.48 9.06 18.86
CA PRO A 252 1.90 9.99 17.82
C PRO A 252 3.41 9.99 17.60
N THR A 253 3.93 8.83 17.26
CA THR A 253 5.33 8.57 16.90
C THR A 253 5.36 8.07 15.46
N LEU A 254 6.51 8.22 14.80
CA LEU A 254 6.64 7.82 13.39
C LEU A 254 6.58 6.30 13.18
N GLN A 255 6.95 5.51 14.19
CA GLN A 255 6.79 4.05 14.17
C GLN A 255 5.72 3.65 15.20
N ALA A 256 4.52 3.38 14.72
CA ALA A 256 3.35 3.10 15.54
C ALA A 256 2.32 2.27 14.77
N GLY A 257 1.28 1.83 15.44
CA GLY A 257 0.07 1.32 14.80
C GLY A 257 -0.86 2.46 14.39
N THR A 258 -1.96 2.12 13.74
CA THR A 258 -3.00 3.09 13.34
C THR A 258 -4.19 3.06 14.30
N ALA A 259 -4.85 4.20 14.44
CA ALA A 259 -6.11 4.33 15.17
C ALA A 259 -7.12 5.20 14.40
N VAL A 260 -8.42 5.06 14.71
CA VAL A 260 -9.46 6.00 14.28
C VAL A 260 -9.58 7.11 15.31
N PHE A 261 -9.35 8.33 14.87
CA PHE A 261 -9.58 9.55 15.62
C PHE A 261 -10.93 10.16 15.23
N ASP A 262 -11.64 10.70 16.20
CA ASP A 262 -12.97 11.26 16.11
C ASP A 262 -12.96 12.68 16.70
N LEU A 263 -13.10 13.69 15.86
CA LEU A 263 -13.22 15.09 16.23
C LEU A 263 -14.69 15.51 16.23
N ALA A 264 -15.27 15.81 17.41
CA ALA A 264 -16.55 16.49 17.52
C ALA A 264 -16.34 17.96 17.09
N VAL A 265 -16.90 18.35 15.93
CA VAL A 265 -16.53 19.60 15.24
C VAL A 265 -16.87 20.83 16.07
N ASP A 266 -18.05 20.89 16.66
CA ASP A 266 -18.52 22.06 17.42
C ASP A 266 -17.76 22.25 18.75
N SER A 267 -17.51 21.16 19.48
CA SER A 267 -16.85 21.20 20.79
C SER A 267 -15.33 21.09 20.73
N ARG A 268 -14.77 20.74 19.56
CA ARG A 268 -13.33 20.49 19.35
C ARG A 268 -12.77 19.33 20.21
N VAL A 269 -13.61 18.46 20.69
CA VAL A 269 -13.17 17.30 21.48
C VAL A 269 -12.70 16.21 20.54
N LEU A 270 -11.42 15.81 20.66
CA LEU A 270 -10.82 14.72 19.92
C LEU A 270 -10.75 13.47 20.77
N ARG A 271 -11.09 12.32 20.19
CA ARG A 271 -11.07 10.99 20.86
C ARG A 271 -10.41 9.95 19.96
N ASN A 272 -9.55 9.11 20.52
CA ASN A 272 -9.11 7.87 19.88
C ASN A 272 -10.18 6.79 20.12
N ARG A 273 -10.91 6.41 19.07
CA ARG A 273 -12.05 5.46 19.14
C ARG A 273 -11.64 3.99 19.12
N THR A 274 -10.38 3.71 18.84
CA THR A 274 -9.83 2.36 18.71
C THR A 274 -8.68 2.10 19.68
N ALA A 275 -8.56 2.92 20.72
CA ALA A 275 -7.57 2.75 21.77
C ALA A 275 -7.70 1.38 22.44
N GLY A 276 -6.58 0.67 22.60
CA GLY A 276 -6.53 -0.63 23.30
C GLY A 276 -7.02 -1.84 22.49
N LEU A 277 -7.44 -1.65 21.22
CA LEU A 277 -7.77 -2.79 20.37
C LEU A 277 -6.51 -3.53 19.90
N SER A 278 -6.64 -4.86 19.75
CA SER A 278 -5.63 -5.69 19.10
C SER A 278 -5.67 -5.62 17.57
N MET A 279 -6.73 -5.06 17.01
CA MET A 279 -6.90 -4.85 15.57
C MET A 279 -6.35 -3.47 15.15
N CYS A 280 -5.94 -3.35 13.88
CA CYS A 280 -5.44 -2.09 13.32
C CYS A 280 -6.38 -1.58 12.22
N PRO A 281 -6.99 -0.37 12.34
CA PRO A 281 -7.81 0.19 11.27
C PRO A 281 -6.97 0.51 10.04
N THR A 282 -7.46 0.09 8.87
CA THR A 282 -6.80 0.29 7.58
C THR A 282 -7.58 1.19 6.64
N GLN A 283 -8.91 1.24 6.79
CA GLN A 283 -9.78 2.08 5.97
C GLN A 283 -10.97 2.58 6.81
N LEU A 284 -11.31 3.85 6.62
CA LEU A 284 -12.51 4.49 7.16
C LEU A 284 -13.36 4.96 5.97
N ARG A 285 -14.65 4.61 5.95
CA ARG A 285 -15.55 4.94 4.85
C ARG A 285 -16.81 5.62 5.32
N GLN A 286 -17.03 6.82 4.79
CA GLN A 286 -18.21 7.64 5.07
C GLN A 286 -19.49 6.97 4.57
N THR A 287 -20.54 7.09 5.37
CA THR A 287 -21.94 6.84 5.00
C THR A 287 -22.79 8.04 5.41
N ASP A 288 -24.09 8.03 5.11
CA ASP A 288 -25.02 9.08 5.60
C ASP A 288 -25.27 8.97 7.12
N ALA A 289 -24.86 7.86 7.75
CA ALA A 289 -24.95 7.61 9.18
C ALA A 289 -23.55 7.34 9.78
N ALA A 290 -23.40 6.30 10.58
CA ALA A 290 -22.13 5.92 11.16
C ALA A 290 -21.17 5.30 10.13
N PRO A 291 -19.89 5.69 10.08
CA PRO A 291 -18.94 5.22 9.07
C PRO A 291 -18.57 3.74 9.29
N LEU A 292 -18.12 3.11 8.20
CA LEU A 292 -17.57 1.76 8.20
C LEU A 292 -16.05 1.80 8.38
N VAL A 293 -15.53 0.86 9.17
CA VAL A 293 -14.09 0.70 9.43
C VAL A 293 -13.64 -0.70 9.06
N VAL A 294 -12.59 -0.80 8.28
CA VAL A 294 -11.91 -2.06 7.97
C VAL A 294 -10.70 -2.19 8.88
N PHE A 295 -10.59 -3.32 9.57
CA PHE A 295 -9.47 -3.62 10.45
C PHE A 295 -8.63 -4.78 9.92
N ALA A 296 -7.33 -4.63 9.96
CA ALA A 296 -6.41 -5.75 9.96
C ALA A 296 -6.51 -6.48 11.31
N ASP A 297 -6.75 -7.81 11.29
CA ASP A 297 -7.03 -8.64 12.46
C ASP A 297 -6.27 -9.99 12.29
N GLY A 298 -5.03 -10.04 12.76
CA GLY A 298 -4.11 -11.14 12.47
C GLY A 298 -4.03 -11.42 10.97
N LEU A 299 -4.24 -12.67 10.55
CA LEU A 299 -4.29 -13.08 9.13
C LEU A 299 -5.59 -12.67 8.40
N ASN A 300 -6.58 -12.17 9.13
CA ASN A 300 -7.95 -11.91 8.66
C ASN A 300 -8.26 -10.41 8.63
N THR A 301 -9.50 -10.10 8.29
CA THR A 301 -10.03 -8.74 8.28
C THR A 301 -11.36 -8.70 9.01
N THR A 302 -11.53 -7.71 9.90
CA THR A 302 -12.79 -7.40 10.56
C THR A 302 -13.39 -6.13 9.97
N LEU A 303 -14.66 -6.18 9.56
CA LEU A 303 -15.46 -5.02 9.19
C LEU A 303 -16.34 -4.60 10.35
N ALA A 304 -16.29 -3.33 10.70
CA ALA A 304 -17.07 -2.78 11.80
C ALA A 304 -17.76 -1.46 11.40
N ARG A 305 -18.72 -1.04 12.20
CA ARG A 305 -19.35 0.27 12.15
C ARG A 305 -18.96 1.07 13.39
N LEU A 306 -18.59 2.32 13.19
CA LEU A 306 -18.24 3.24 14.26
C LEU A 306 -19.51 3.95 14.77
N ASP A 307 -20.21 3.32 15.70
CA ASP A 307 -21.41 3.92 16.32
C ASP A 307 -21.00 5.08 17.27
N PRO A 308 -21.92 5.96 17.68
CA PRO A 308 -21.58 7.16 18.47
C PRO A 308 -20.75 6.88 19.73
N THR A 309 -21.05 5.78 20.44
CA THR A 309 -20.36 5.40 21.69
C THR A 309 -19.49 4.17 21.56
N ASP A 310 -19.77 3.29 20.59
CA ASP A 310 -19.21 1.95 20.49
C ASP A 310 -18.67 1.65 19.08
N LEU A 311 -17.99 0.52 18.97
CA LEU A 311 -17.59 -0.09 17.71
C LEU A 311 -18.37 -1.42 17.56
N THR A 312 -19.28 -1.47 16.58
CA THR A 312 -20.07 -2.68 16.30
C THR A 312 -19.41 -3.50 15.20
N THR A 313 -18.93 -4.70 15.54
CA THR A 313 -18.48 -5.67 14.52
C THR A 313 -19.63 -6.10 13.65
N LEU A 314 -19.48 -6.00 12.33
CA LEU A 314 -20.46 -6.39 11.32
C LEU A 314 -20.17 -7.76 10.75
N SER A 315 -18.90 -8.04 10.42
CA SER A 315 -18.47 -9.32 9.83
C SER A 315 -16.97 -9.55 9.99
N HIS A 316 -16.59 -10.83 9.94
CA HIS A 316 -15.21 -11.29 9.86
C HIS A 316 -14.98 -11.97 8.52
N HIS A 317 -13.86 -11.66 7.87
CA HIS A 317 -13.51 -12.19 6.58
C HIS A 317 -12.12 -12.83 6.62
N PRO A 318 -11.95 -14.05 6.08
CA PRO A 318 -10.62 -14.61 5.91
C PRO A 318 -9.80 -13.74 4.94
N GLY A 319 -8.52 -13.58 5.24
CA GLY A 319 -7.60 -12.83 4.41
C GLY A 319 -7.80 -11.31 4.48
N ARG A 320 -7.69 -10.63 3.34
CA ARG A 320 -7.64 -9.17 3.25
C ARG A 320 -8.82 -8.62 2.45
N LEU A 321 -9.45 -7.59 2.98
CA LEU A 321 -10.38 -6.72 2.27
C LEU A 321 -9.68 -5.41 1.91
N ASP A 322 -9.54 -5.15 0.63
CA ASP A 322 -8.94 -3.92 0.13
C ASP A 322 -9.99 -3.05 -0.58
N ASN A 323 -9.75 -1.74 -0.63
CA ASN A 323 -10.53 -0.78 -1.42
C ASN A 323 -12.05 -0.86 -1.17
N LEU A 324 -12.47 -0.84 0.11
CA LEU A 324 -13.89 -0.79 0.47
C LEU A 324 -14.55 0.45 -0.16
N THR A 325 -15.66 0.22 -0.86
CA THR A 325 -16.61 1.25 -1.31
C THR A 325 -18.01 0.87 -0.89
N THR A 326 -18.90 1.85 -0.71
CA THR A 326 -20.23 1.62 -0.16
C THR A 326 -21.26 2.54 -0.80
N THR A 327 -22.55 2.15 -0.74
CA THR A 327 -23.67 3.05 -0.98
C THR A 327 -23.69 4.17 0.06
N ARG A 328 -24.44 5.24 -0.20
CA ARG A 328 -24.60 6.33 0.78
C ARG A 328 -25.14 5.86 2.12
N THR A 329 -26.07 4.92 2.12
CA THR A 329 -26.70 4.37 3.32
C THR A 329 -25.83 3.34 4.06
N GLY A 330 -24.77 2.82 3.42
CA GLY A 330 -23.93 1.78 4.00
C GLY A 330 -24.51 0.37 3.97
N ASP A 331 -25.64 0.16 3.30
CA ASP A 331 -26.37 -1.13 3.26
C ASP A 331 -25.78 -2.13 2.24
N LYS A 332 -25.04 -1.63 1.26
CA LYS A 332 -24.33 -2.43 0.26
C LYS A 332 -22.87 -1.97 0.17
N ILE A 333 -21.96 -2.92 0.16
CA ILE A 333 -20.51 -2.68 0.03
C ILE A 333 -19.95 -3.43 -1.18
N ALA A 334 -18.86 -2.91 -1.73
CA ALA A 334 -17.99 -3.65 -2.63
C ALA A 334 -16.53 -3.53 -2.17
N VAL A 335 -15.77 -4.61 -2.35
CA VAL A 335 -14.39 -4.74 -1.90
C VAL A 335 -13.56 -5.53 -2.90
N LEU A 336 -12.25 -5.37 -2.84
CA LEU A 336 -11.31 -6.30 -3.47
C LEU A 336 -10.90 -7.35 -2.44
N THR A 337 -11.17 -8.61 -2.75
CA THR A 337 -10.76 -9.74 -1.93
C THR A 337 -10.58 -10.99 -2.78
N GLY A 338 -9.86 -11.97 -2.24
CA GLY A 338 -9.61 -13.27 -2.84
C GLY A 338 -9.62 -14.36 -1.78
N THR A 339 -9.22 -15.55 -2.17
CA THR A 339 -9.02 -16.67 -1.25
C THR A 339 -7.54 -17.09 -1.26
N ARG A 340 -7.18 -18.14 -0.54
CA ARG A 340 -5.83 -18.75 -0.58
C ARG A 340 -5.41 -19.17 -2.00
N TYR A 341 -6.38 -19.44 -2.87
CA TYR A 341 -6.18 -20.02 -4.21
C TYR A 341 -6.73 -19.16 -5.35
N GLN A 342 -7.32 -18.02 -5.02
CA GLN A 342 -7.86 -17.09 -6.01
C GLN A 342 -7.31 -15.69 -5.75
N THR A 343 -6.76 -15.09 -6.79
CA THR A 343 -6.30 -13.70 -6.76
C THR A 343 -7.47 -12.76 -6.49
N PRO A 344 -7.21 -11.54 -5.98
CA PRO A 344 -8.27 -10.59 -5.65
C PRO A 344 -9.18 -10.28 -6.84
N ASN A 345 -10.48 -10.25 -6.57
CA ASN A 345 -11.55 -9.88 -7.47
C ASN A 345 -12.51 -8.94 -6.75
N VAL A 346 -13.41 -8.28 -7.49
CA VAL A 346 -14.47 -7.48 -6.88
C VAL A 346 -15.53 -8.39 -6.31
N HIS A 347 -15.83 -8.21 -5.02
CA HIS A 347 -16.93 -8.86 -4.32
C HIS A 347 -17.89 -7.81 -3.81
N ILE A 348 -19.20 -8.16 -3.77
CA ILE A 348 -20.28 -7.25 -3.35
C ILE A 348 -21.26 -7.97 -2.43
N GLY A 349 -21.84 -7.26 -1.49
CA GLY A 349 -22.87 -7.77 -0.58
C GLY A 349 -23.28 -6.76 0.48
N ALA A 350 -24.07 -7.21 1.45
CA ALA A 350 -24.35 -6.43 2.66
C ALA A 350 -23.12 -6.51 3.60
N PRO A 351 -22.87 -5.46 4.41
CA PRO A 351 -21.75 -5.46 5.38
C PRO A 351 -21.79 -6.61 6.39
N THR A 352 -22.97 -7.12 6.68
CA THR A 352 -23.21 -8.22 7.66
C THR A 352 -23.38 -9.58 6.99
N GLY A 353 -23.35 -9.64 5.66
CA GLY A 353 -23.67 -10.86 4.89
C GLY A 353 -22.46 -11.41 4.11
N PRO A 354 -22.71 -12.54 3.42
CA PRO A 354 -21.69 -13.08 2.53
C PRO A 354 -21.45 -12.14 1.34
N LEU A 355 -20.20 -12.03 0.92
CA LEU A 355 -19.81 -11.27 -0.25
C LEU A 355 -19.79 -12.17 -1.49
N ARG A 356 -20.50 -11.77 -2.54
CA ARG A 356 -20.56 -12.47 -3.83
C ARG A 356 -19.52 -11.92 -4.78
N ARG A 357 -18.70 -12.80 -5.36
CA ARG A 357 -17.75 -12.41 -6.43
C ARG A 357 -18.53 -11.99 -7.68
N ILE A 358 -18.18 -10.83 -8.24
CA ILE A 358 -18.81 -10.28 -9.46
C ILE A 358 -17.85 -10.13 -10.64
N THR A 359 -16.54 -10.36 -10.44
CA THR A 359 -15.54 -10.36 -11.51
C THR A 359 -14.74 -11.66 -11.51
N ASN A 360 -14.17 -12.02 -12.67
CA ASN A 360 -13.11 -13.00 -12.80
C ASN A 360 -12.06 -12.43 -13.76
N THR A 361 -11.03 -11.79 -13.19
CA THR A 361 -10.02 -11.08 -13.98
C THR A 361 -8.80 -11.92 -14.32
N ARG A 362 -8.70 -13.13 -13.74
CA ARG A 362 -7.60 -14.08 -13.94
C ARG A 362 -8.08 -15.50 -14.27
N PRO A 363 -8.96 -15.68 -15.30
CA PRO A 363 -9.47 -17.00 -15.65
C PRO A 363 -8.38 -17.98 -16.13
N GLU A 364 -7.24 -17.47 -16.59
CA GLU A 364 -6.07 -18.26 -16.98
C GLU A 364 -5.42 -19.04 -15.82
N LEU A 365 -5.74 -18.69 -14.58
CA LEU A 365 -5.29 -19.41 -13.38
C LEU A 365 -6.24 -20.53 -12.98
N ASP A 366 -7.43 -20.63 -13.59
CA ASP A 366 -8.40 -21.67 -13.27
C ASP A 366 -7.80 -23.06 -13.59
N GLY A 367 -7.73 -23.93 -12.57
CA GLY A 367 -7.14 -25.26 -12.69
C GLY A 367 -5.60 -25.33 -12.68
N VAL A 368 -4.89 -24.22 -12.51
CA VAL A 368 -3.44 -24.23 -12.26
C VAL A 368 -3.18 -24.77 -10.86
N PRO A 369 -2.36 -25.84 -10.69
CA PRO A 369 -2.06 -26.37 -9.38
C PRO A 369 -1.24 -25.37 -8.54
N LEU A 370 -1.73 -25.06 -7.35
CA LEU A 370 -1.07 -24.22 -6.35
C LEU A 370 -0.67 -25.03 -5.12
N GLY A 371 0.35 -24.59 -4.43
CA GLY A 371 0.78 -25.14 -3.14
C GLY A 371 -0.29 -24.95 -2.06
N THR A 372 -0.43 -25.94 -1.18
CA THR A 372 -1.36 -25.85 -0.05
C THR A 372 -0.90 -24.77 0.92
N GLN A 373 -1.71 -23.73 1.09
CA GLN A 373 -1.48 -22.65 2.04
C GLN A 373 -2.28 -22.88 3.31
N GLN A 374 -1.62 -22.74 4.46
CA GLN A 374 -2.26 -22.89 5.77
C GLN A 374 -1.76 -21.83 6.75
N PRO A 375 -2.64 -21.34 7.66
CA PRO A 375 -2.21 -20.52 8.77
C PRO A 375 -1.22 -21.26 9.66
N LEU A 376 -0.23 -20.54 10.17
CA LEU A 376 0.74 -21.01 11.15
C LEU A 376 0.60 -20.12 12.39
N ALA A 377 0.29 -20.72 13.53
CA ALA A 377 0.29 -20.04 14.82
C ALA A 377 1.47 -20.57 15.65
N TYR A 378 2.25 -19.67 16.24
CA TYR A 378 3.38 -20.02 17.06
C TYR A 378 3.62 -18.97 18.15
N ARG A 379 4.57 -19.20 19.02
CA ARG A 379 4.81 -18.33 20.16
C ARG A 379 6.26 -17.91 20.22
N ALA A 380 6.52 -16.61 20.32
CA ALA A 380 7.85 -16.07 20.52
C ALA A 380 8.49 -16.55 21.83
N ALA A 381 9.79 -16.43 21.94
CA ALA A 381 10.54 -16.87 23.13
C ALA A 381 10.11 -16.13 24.41
N ASP A 382 9.59 -14.90 24.30
CA ASP A 382 9.04 -14.11 25.40
C ASP A 382 7.55 -14.38 25.68
N GLY A 383 6.94 -15.34 24.98
CA GLY A 383 5.56 -15.78 25.16
C GLY A 383 4.53 -15.01 24.34
N LEU A 384 4.94 -14.08 23.46
CA LEU A 384 4.03 -13.37 22.56
C LEU A 384 3.47 -14.34 21.51
N ASP A 385 2.14 -14.31 21.32
CA ASP A 385 1.49 -15.07 20.26
C ASP A 385 1.77 -14.43 18.91
N LEU A 386 2.19 -15.23 17.94
CA LEU A 386 2.55 -14.83 16.58
C LEU A 386 1.77 -15.65 15.57
N ASP A 387 1.63 -15.10 14.38
CA ASP A 387 1.07 -15.81 13.24
C ASP A 387 1.91 -15.68 11.97
N GLY A 388 1.52 -16.42 10.96
CA GLY A 388 2.12 -16.42 9.64
C GLY A 388 1.40 -17.41 8.73
N LEU A 389 1.98 -17.64 7.56
CA LEU A 389 1.48 -18.63 6.61
C LEU A 389 2.58 -19.62 6.26
N LEU A 390 2.19 -20.88 6.13
CA LEU A 390 3.01 -21.92 5.51
C LEU A 390 2.41 -22.29 4.17
N VAL A 391 3.22 -22.26 3.10
CA VAL A 391 2.84 -22.75 1.78
C VAL A 391 3.67 -23.99 1.48
N LEU A 392 3.01 -25.13 1.30
CA LEU A 392 3.65 -26.41 0.99
C LEU A 392 3.88 -26.56 -0.51
N PRO A 393 4.86 -27.37 -0.93
CA PRO A 393 5.05 -27.68 -2.34
C PRO A 393 3.79 -28.25 -2.99
N VAL A 394 3.59 -27.94 -4.27
CA VAL A 394 2.40 -28.38 -5.03
C VAL A 394 2.24 -29.90 -4.93
N GLY A 395 1.03 -30.33 -4.53
CA GLY A 395 0.68 -31.75 -4.40
C GLY A 395 1.32 -32.46 -3.21
N LYS A 396 1.96 -31.74 -2.28
CA LYS A 396 2.60 -32.28 -1.09
C LYS A 396 1.84 -31.94 0.18
N THR A 397 2.02 -32.80 1.19
CA THR A 397 1.53 -32.63 2.56
C THR A 397 2.72 -32.43 3.52
N ALA A 398 2.48 -31.88 4.70
CA ALA A 398 3.52 -31.63 5.70
C ALA A 398 4.29 -32.92 6.10
N SER A 399 3.59 -34.05 6.16
CA SER A 399 4.18 -35.36 6.53
C SER A 399 5.13 -35.95 5.47
N GLU A 400 5.21 -35.35 4.28
CA GLU A 400 6.15 -35.74 3.23
C GLU A 400 7.48 -34.98 3.29
N GLY A 401 7.64 -34.14 4.31
CA GLY A 401 8.90 -33.41 4.59
C GLY A 401 10.06 -34.34 4.98
N PRO A 402 11.25 -33.79 5.27
CA PRO A 402 11.55 -32.36 5.27
C PRO A 402 11.78 -31.78 3.86
N PHE A 403 11.25 -30.58 3.62
CA PHE A 403 11.42 -29.84 2.37
C PHE A 403 12.50 -28.76 2.50
N PRO A 404 13.17 -28.35 1.41
CA PRO A 404 13.90 -27.09 1.42
C PRO A 404 12.93 -25.95 1.72
N LEU A 405 13.28 -25.09 2.69
CA LEU A 405 12.44 -23.98 3.16
C LEU A 405 12.98 -22.64 2.65
N VAL A 406 12.12 -21.82 2.11
CA VAL A 406 12.41 -20.39 1.87
C VAL A 406 11.51 -19.55 2.79
N THR A 407 12.12 -18.81 3.72
CA THR A 407 11.41 -17.81 4.52
C THR A 407 11.38 -16.50 3.76
N ILE A 408 10.18 -15.95 3.51
CA ILE A 408 10.03 -14.65 2.85
C ILE A 408 9.47 -13.65 3.85
N VAL A 409 10.24 -12.60 4.15
CA VAL A 409 9.85 -11.56 5.10
C VAL A 409 9.21 -10.41 4.34
N HIS A 410 8.07 -9.89 4.85
CA HIS A 410 7.37 -8.76 4.24
C HIS A 410 8.10 -7.43 4.43
N GLY A 411 7.75 -6.44 3.62
CA GLY A 411 8.20 -5.04 3.76
C GLY A 411 7.45 -4.29 4.86
N GLY A 412 7.69 -3.02 4.98
CA GLY A 412 7.05 -2.14 5.96
C GLY A 412 8.05 -1.50 6.92
N PRO A 413 8.19 -1.91 8.19
CA PRO A 413 7.69 -3.12 8.86
C PRO A 413 6.18 -3.19 9.08
N TYR A 414 5.47 -2.06 9.07
CA TYR A 414 4.03 -1.99 9.33
C TYR A 414 3.20 -2.49 8.14
N ASP A 415 3.29 -3.79 7.84
CA ASP A 415 2.45 -4.56 6.92
C ASP A 415 2.23 -5.96 7.50
N ARG A 416 1.58 -6.85 6.77
CA ARG A 416 1.34 -8.25 7.17
C ARG A 416 1.09 -9.15 5.98
N TYR A 417 1.41 -10.43 6.13
CA TYR A 417 0.83 -11.47 5.30
C TYR A 417 -0.58 -11.77 5.81
N ALA A 418 -1.56 -11.63 4.93
CA ALA A 418 -2.93 -12.05 5.19
C ALA A 418 -3.22 -13.36 4.45
N ASP A 419 -4.24 -14.10 4.91
CA ASP A 419 -4.61 -15.40 4.33
C ASP A 419 -5.28 -15.25 2.96
N ARG A 420 -4.49 -14.88 1.95
CA ARG A 420 -4.88 -14.67 0.55
C ARG A 420 -3.89 -15.36 -0.38
N CYS A 421 -4.25 -15.52 -1.67
CA CYS A 421 -3.35 -16.08 -2.68
C CYS A 421 -2.05 -15.26 -2.77
N GLN A 422 -0.92 -15.91 -2.48
CA GLN A 422 0.41 -15.29 -2.48
C GLN A 422 1.08 -15.49 -3.86
N LEU A 423 0.50 -14.82 -4.87
CA LEU A 423 0.92 -14.89 -6.26
C LEU A 423 1.17 -13.49 -6.83
N PHE A 424 2.38 -12.98 -6.60
CA PHE A 424 2.86 -11.67 -7.04
C PHE A 424 4.24 -11.82 -7.69
N TRP A 425 4.73 -10.77 -8.37
CA TRP A 425 6.11 -10.77 -8.86
C TRP A 425 7.13 -10.92 -7.71
N PHE A 426 6.82 -10.36 -6.53
CA PHE A 426 7.52 -10.54 -5.26
C PHE A 426 6.62 -10.14 -4.08
N PRO A 427 6.58 -10.87 -2.97
CA PRO A 427 7.03 -12.25 -2.83
C PRO A 427 6.11 -13.18 -3.62
N SER A 428 6.66 -14.20 -4.21
CA SER A 428 5.85 -15.20 -4.90
C SER A 428 5.96 -16.57 -4.24
N ALA A 429 5.27 -16.74 -3.10
CA ALA A 429 5.29 -17.99 -2.37
C ALA A 429 4.77 -19.16 -3.23
N GLN A 430 3.71 -18.95 -4.01
CA GLN A 430 3.16 -19.96 -4.90
C GLN A 430 4.12 -20.32 -6.04
N TRP A 431 4.92 -19.37 -6.53
CA TRP A 431 5.96 -19.62 -7.53
C TRP A 431 7.07 -20.54 -7.01
N LEU A 432 7.51 -20.34 -5.76
CA LEU A 432 8.48 -21.21 -5.11
C LEU A 432 7.88 -22.56 -4.72
N ALA A 433 6.63 -22.57 -4.25
CA ALA A 433 5.92 -23.82 -3.95
C ALA A 433 5.75 -24.70 -5.20
N ALA A 434 5.48 -24.10 -6.37
CA ALA A 434 5.45 -24.81 -7.65
C ALA A 434 6.82 -25.36 -8.05
N ALA A 435 7.90 -24.81 -7.49
CA ALA A 435 9.25 -25.32 -7.66
C ALA A 435 9.67 -26.35 -6.60
N GLY A 436 8.80 -26.73 -5.66
CA GLY A 436 9.04 -27.78 -4.68
C GLY A 436 9.62 -27.28 -3.34
N TYR A 437 9.53 -25.99 -3.06
CA TYR A 437 9.91 -25.39 -1.77
C TYR A 437 8.71 -25.33 -0.83
N ALA A 438 8.93 -25.59 0.46
CA ALA A 438 8.08 -25.04 1.50
C ALA A 438 8.42 -23.55 1.67
N VAL A 439 7.40 -22.72 1.90
CA VAL A 439 7.59 -21.28 2.06
C VAL A 439 6.94 -20.82 3.37
N LEU A 440 7.73 -20.21 4.23
CA LEU A 440 7.26 -19.53 5.45
C LEU A 440 7.10 -18.04 5.18
N LEU A 441 5.93 -17.52 5.53
CA LEU A 441 5.56 -16.11 5.45
C LEU A 441 5.20 -15.63 6.87
N PRO A 442 6.19 -15.22 7.68
CA PRO A 442 5.95 -14.84 9.08
C PRO A 442 5.39 -13.42 9.21
N ASN A 443 4.59 -13.17 10.25
CA ASN A 443 4.16 -11.86 10.71
C ASN A 443 4.87 -11.54 12.05
N PRO A 444 6.10 -11.05 12.03
CA PRO A 444 6.81 -10.69 13.25
C PRO A 444 6.25 -9.40 13.86
N ARG A 445 6.60 -9.12 15.11
CA ARG A 445 6.33 -7.81 15.74
C ARG A 445 6.86 -6.67 14.88
N GLY A 446 6.24 -5.48 14.98
CA GLY A 446 6.41 -4.36 14.04
C GLY A 446 5.33 -4.31 12.96
N GLY A 447 4.67 -5.45 12.68
CA GLY A 447 3.64 -5.58 11.66
C GLY A 447 2.24 -5.12 12.09
N GLN A 448 1.28 -5.27 11.19
CA GLN A 448 -0.16 -4.95 11.38
C GLN A 448 -0.94 -6.13 11.97
N GLY A 449 -2.13 -5.83 12.52
CA GLY A 449 -3.12 -6.82 12.88
C GLY A 449 -3.06 -7.30 14.32
N HIS A 450 -2.15 -6.77 15.15
CA HIS A 450 -1.96 -7.12 16.56
C HIS A 450 -1.94 -5.89 17.49
N GLY A 451 -2.49 -4.75 17.03
CA GLY A 451 -2.58 -3.50 17.78
C GLY A 451 -1.30 -2.66 17.76
N HIS A 452 -1.41 -1.47 18.35
CA HIS A 452 -0.36 -0.45 18.23
C HIS A 452 0.92 -0.80 19.04
N GLN A 453 0.81 -1.50 20.17
CA GLN A 453 1.99 -1.91 20.95
C GLN A 453 2.86 -2.91 20.20
N PHE A 454 2.23 -3.85 19.50
CA PHE A 454 2.91 -4.80 18.63
C PHE A 454 3.65 -4.06 17.49
N ALA A 455 2.97 -3.12 16.82
CA ALA A 455 3.54 -2.32 15.75
C ALA A 455 4.70 -1.44 16.21
N ALA A 456 4.57 -0.77 17.37
CA ALA A 456 5.58 0.15 17.89
C ALA A 456 6.80 -0.55 18.53
N SER A 457 6.74 -1.86 18.75
CA SER A 457 7.77 -2.58 19.51
C SER A 457 9.16 -2.59 18.88
N VAL A 458 9.27 -2.32 17.57
CA VAL A 458 10.54 -2.30 16.82
C VAL A 458 11.17 -0.92 16.69
N ALA A 459 10.53 0.13 17.19
CA ALA A 459 11.06 1.50 17.13
C ALA A 459 12.43 1.61 17.79
N GLY A 460 13.44 2.06 17.03
CA GLY A 460 14.83 2.21 17.46
C GLY A 460 15.57 0.90 17.75
N ARG A 461 14.98 -0.25 17.40
CA ARG A 461 15.55 -1.58 17.68
C ARG A 461 15.21 -2.64 16.64
N VAL A 462 15.03 -2.23 15.41
CA VAL A 462 14.77 -3.15 14.28
C VAL A 462 15.84 -4.24 14.19
N GLY A 463 15.47 -5.41 13.69
CA GLY A 463 16.38 -6.55 13.58
C GLY A 463 16.62 -7.32 14.88
N GLN A 464 16.12 -6.87 16.02
CA GLN A 464 16.31 -7.54 17.31
C GLN A 464 15.20 -8.58 17.56
N GLN A 465 14.12 -8.18 18.21
CA GLN A 465 13.05 -9.12 18.59
C GLN A 465 12.28 -9.66 17.38
N GLU A 466 12.06 -8.84 16.34
CA GLU A 466 11.40 -9.32 15.11
C GLU A 466 12.20 -10.42 14.41
N TRP A 467 13.55 -10.38 14.48
CA TRP A 467 14.38 -11.46 13.98
C TRP A 467 14.18 -12.75 14.79
N THR A 468 14.13 -12.66 16.12
CA THR A 468 13.87 -13.83 16.96
C THR A 468 12.47 -14.41 16.76
N ASP A 469 11.48 -13.58 16.45
CA ASP A 469 10.13 -14.03 16.09
C ASP A 469 10.15 -14.88 14.80
N ILE A 470 10.86 -14.41 13.78
CA ILE A 470 11.04 -15.14 12.51
C ILE A 470 11.79 -16.46 12.74
N LEU A 471 12.88 -16.43 13.50
CA LEU A 471 13.69 -17.59 13.81
C LEU A 471 12.86 -18.68 14.52
N THR A 472 12.00 -18.28 15.47
CA THR A 472 11.10 -19.20 16.18
C THR A 472 10.15 -19.92 15.22
N GLY A 473 9.62 -19.24 14.20
CA GLY A 473 8.79 -19.86 13.17
C GLY A 473 9.57 -20.88 12.32
N ILE A 474 10.83 -20.57 11.97
CA ILE A 474 11.71 -21.51 11.27
C ILE A 474 12.00 -22.75 12.15
N ASP A 475 12.34 -22.53 13.42
CA ASP A 475 12.66 -23.60 14.37
C ASP A 475 11.47 -24.55 14.60
N LEU A 476 10.27 -24.00 14.66
CA LEU A 476 9.04 -24.81 14.73
C LEU A 476 8.92 -25.76 13.52
N LEU A 477 9.08 -25.23 12.29
CA LEU A 477 8.96 -26.04 11.07
C LEU A 477 10.07 -27.09 10.95
N VAL A 478 11.27 -26.81 11.46
CA VAL A 478 12.37 -27.81 11.56
C VAL A 478 12.03 -28.87 12.59
N ALA A 479 11.55 -28.49 13.77
CA ALA A 479 11.18 -29.42 14.84
C ALA A 479 10.03 -30.35 14.47
N GLU A 480 9.07 -29.85 13.66
CA GLU A 480 7.95 -30.63 13.11
C GLU A 480 8.35 -31.53 11.92
N GLY A 481 9.60 -31.47 11.46
CA GLY A 481 10.09 -32.25 10.33
C GLY A 481 9.55 -31.78 8.97
N ILE A 482 9.01 -30.57 8.88
CA ILE A 482 8.51 -29.96 7.65
C ILE A 482 9.67 -29.31 6.88
N ALA A 483 10.56 -28.61 7.57
CA ALA A 483 11.71 -27.93 6.99
C ALA A 483 13.01 -28.71 7.21
N ASP A 484 13.83 -28.80 6.18
CA ASP A 484 15.16 -29.36 6.25
C ASP A 484 16.15 -28.33 6.83
N PRO A 485 16.76 -28.58 7.99
CA PRO A 485 17.67 -27.63 8.63
C PRO A 485 18.93 -27.32 7.81
N ASP A 486 19.31 -28.20 6.88
CA ASP A 486 20.46 -28.03 6.00
C ASP A 486 20.14 -27.30 4.69
N ARG A 487 18.85 -27.03 4.41
CA ARG A 487 18.37 -26.42 3.17
C ARG A 487 17.44 -25.24 3.45
N LEU A 488 17.92 -24.26 4.26
CA LEU A 488 17.20 -23.04 4.60
C LEU A 488 17.63 -21.88 3.71
N GLY A 489 16.66 -21.17 3.14
CA GLY A 489 16.85 -19.90 2.43
C GLY A 489 16.04 -18.78 3.07
N ILE A 490 16.47 -17.53 2.86
CA ILE A 490 15.76 -16.34 3.32
C ILE A 490 15.65 -15.32 2.17
N ALA A 491 14.52 -14.65 2.07
CA ALA A 491 14.25 -13.64 1.07
C ALA A 491 13.40 -12.51 1.65
N GLY A 492 13.52 -11.31 1.08
CA GLY A 492 12.65 -10.20 1.41
C GLY A 492 12.89 -9.01 0.50
N TRP A 493 11.94 -8.08 0.52
CA TRP A 493 11.98 -6.82 -0.22
C TRP A 493 11.80 -5.65 0.75
N SER A 494 12.49 -4.51 0.53
CA SER A 494 12.38 -3.34 1.41
C SER A 494 12.82 -3.69 2.85
N HIS A 495 11.99 -3.48 3.85
CA HIS A 495 12.24 -3.95 5.21
C HIS A 495 12.50 -5.47 5.28
N GLY A 496 11.80 -6.28 4.46
CA GLY A 496 12.11 -7.71 4.34
C GLY A 496 13.49 -7.99 3.75
N GLY A 497 13.97 -7.15 2.83
CA GLY A 497 15.34 -7.17 2.31
C GLY A 497 16.37 -6.81 3.39
N PHE A 498 16.06 -5.81 4.23
CA PHE A 498 16.82 -5.53 5.45
C PHE A 498 16.92 -6.77 6.32
N MET A 499 15.79 -7.39 6.64
CA MET A 499 15.74 -8.56 7.51
C MET A 499 16.52 -9.75 6.94
N SER A 500 16.50 -9.92 5.60
CA SER A 500 17.32 -10.95 4.94
C SER A 500 18.81 -10.69 5.09
N ALA A 501 19.25 -9.43 4.89
CA ALA A 501 20.65 -9.03 5.08
C ALA A 501 21.06 -9.10 6.56
N TRP A 502 20.18 -8.72 7.47
CA TRP A 502 20.38 -8.83 8.92
C TRP A 502 20.59 -10.28 9.35
N ALA A 503 19.66 -11.15 8.97
CA ALA A 503 19.67 -12.56 9.36
C ALA A 503 20.99 -13.27 9.02
N ILE A 504 21.52 -13.08 7.80
CA ILE A 504 22.77 -13.71 7.37
C ILE A 504 24.03 -13.11 8.01
N GLY A 505 23.89 -11.92 8.63
CA GLY A 505 24.94 -11.35 9.49
C GLY A 505 24.93 -11.89 10.92
N GLN A 506 23.83 -12.56 11.34
CA GLN A 506 23.62 -13.06 12.69
C GLN A 506 23.79 -14.59 12.80
N THR A 507 23.68 -15.34 11.69
CA THR A 507 23.73 -16.81 11.69
C THR A 507 24.19 -17.39 10.36
N ASP A 508 24.82 -18.56 10.40
CA ASP A 508 25.28 -19.34 9.24
C ASP A 508 24.26 -20.40 8.78
N ARG A 509 23.04 -20.39 9.31
CA ARG A 509 22.02 -21.42 9.03
C ARG A 509 21.50 -21.39 7.59
N PHE A 510 21.57 -20.23 6.93
CA PHE A 510 21.03 -20.08 5.57
C PHE A 510 22.05 -20.45 4.50
N ARG A 511 21.60 -21.26 3.54
CA ARG A 511 22.40 -21.65 2.36
C ARG A 511 22.30 -20.66 1.21
N ALA A 512 21.27 -19.81 1.22
CA ALA A 512 21.07 -18.75 0.24
C ALA A 512 20.23 -17.62 0.82
N ALA A 513 20.51 -16.38 0.40
CA ALA A 513 19.71 -15.22 0.72
C ALA A 513 19.37 -14.42 -0.53
N LEU A 514 18.20 -13.76 -0.53
CA LEU A 514 17.80 -12.74 -1.49
C LEU A 514 17.53 -11.44 -0.73
N VAL A 515 18.24 -10.37 -1.11
CA VAL A 515 18.10 -9.01 -0.58
C VAL A 515 17.55 -8.13 -1.69
N GLY A 516 16.23 -7.92 -1.69
CA GLY A 516 15.55 -7.05 -2.64
C GLY A 516 15.33 -5.66 -2.06
N ALA A 517 15.82 -4.60 -2.70
CA ALA A 517 15.69 -3.20 -2.27
C ALA A 517 15.85 -3.03 -0.74
N GLY A 518 16.82 -3.77 -0.16
CA GLY A 518 16.99 -3.89 1.29
C GLY A 518 17.74 -2.74 1.91
N VAL A 519 17.35 -2.36 3.13
CA VAL A 519 18.10 -1.41 3.95
C VAL A 519 19.34 -2.09 4.51
N ILE A 520 20.49 -1.50 4.32
CA ILE A 520 21.79 -2.04 4.72
C ILE A 520 22.43 -1.17 5.82
N ASP A 521 22.15 0.11 5.76
CA ASP A 521 22.61 1.10 6.74
C ASP A 521 21.45 2.08 7.02
N TRP A 522 20.95 2.06 8.25
CA TRP A 522 19.82 2.90 8.68
C TRP A 522 20.18 4.38 8.77
N GLY A 523 21.42 4.72 9.12
CA GLY A 523 21.89 6.10 9.13
C GLY A 523 21.99 6.70 7.72
N MET A 524 22.50 5.91 6.77
CA MET A 524 22.51 6.29 5.35
C MET A 524 21.09 6.42 4.80
N LEU A 525 20.17 5.49 5.16
CA LEU A 525 18.79 5.55 4.71
C LEU A 525 18.09 6.81 5.23
N ALA A 526 18.20 7.10 6.52
CA ALA A 526 17.66 8.32 7.11
C ALA A 526 18.18 9.63 6.46
N ALA A 527 19.38 9.57 5.85
CA ALA A 527 19.99 10.71 5.18
C ALA A 527 19.64 10.82 3.68
N THR A 528 19.20 9.75 3.03
CA THR A 528 19.08 9.68 1.58
C THR A 528 17.74 9.13 1.06
N GLY A 529 16.96 8.49 1.91
CA GLY A 529 15.61 8.01 1.61
C GLY A 529 14.56 9.13 1.68
N GLU A 530 13.42 8.90 1.07
CA GLU A 530 12.32 9.89 0.99
C GLU A 530 11.50 10.01 2.29
N HIS A 531 11.76 9.17 3.30
CA HIS A 531 11.06 9.14 4.59
C HIS A 531 12.05 9.23 5.78
N GLY A 532 13.06 10.08 5.68
CA GLY A 532 14.23 10.11 6.55
C GLY A 532 13.95 10.10 8.06
N GLN A 533 12.93 10.82 8.52
CA GLN A 533 12.54 10.85 9.94
C GLN A 533 11.90 9.52 10.43
N PHE A 534 11.09 8.89 9.57
CA PHE A 534 10.52 7.57 9.86
C PHE A 534 11.63 6.51 9.96
N GLU A 535 12.58 6.56 9.06
CA GLU A 535 13.71 5.65 9.00
C GLU A 535 14.69 5.86 10.17
N ALA A 536 14.90 7.13 10.57
CA ALA A 536 15.64 7.45 11.78
C ALA A 536 14.93 6.93 13.06
N ALA A 537 13.60 6.95 13.08
CA ALA A 537 12.83 6.39 14.20
C ALA A 537 12.94 4.86 14.28
N LEU A 538 13.04 4.16 13.14
CA LEU A 538 13.29 2.73 13.07
C LEU A 538 14.71 2.37 13.50
N GLY A 539 15.72 3.04 12.94
CA GLY A 539 17.14 2.81 13.22
C GLY A 539 17.59 3.35 14.59
N GLY A 540 16.79 4.22 15.22
CA GLY A 540 17.05 4.79 16.55
C GLY A 540 17.90 6.05 16.55
N SER A 541 18.43 6.50 15.41
CA SER A 541 19.19 7.76 15.30
C SER A 541 19.44 8.18 13.85
N THR A 542 19.90 9.41 13.69
CA THR A 542 20.42 9.96 12.44
C THR A 542 21.93 10.01 12.44
N GLY A 543 22.56 9.92 11.26
CA GLY A 543 24.02 9.95 11.12
C GLY A 543 24.69 11.28 11.48
N TRP A 544 23.93 12.38 11.59
CA TRP A 544 24.43 13.73 11.90
C TRP A 544 24.26 14.15 13.37
N SER A 545 23.92 13.23 14.27
CA SER A 545 23.70 13.53 15.69
C SER A 545 25.00 13.60 16.51
N GLY A 546 26.16 13.74 15.89
CA GLY A 546 27.46 13.86 16.52
C GLY A 546 28.46 12.80 16.05
N ILE A 547 29.52 12.60 16.81
CA ILE A 547 30.56 11.56 16.52
C ILE A 547 30.04 10.21 17.01
N GLY A 548 30.08 9.19 16.12
CA GLY A 548 29.67 7.81 16.44
C GLY A 548 30.47 7.15 17.58
N PRO A 549 30.13 5.92 17.99
CA PRO A 549 29.13 5.08 17.36
C PRO A 549 27.70 5.59 17.58
N HIS A 550 26.86 5.43 16.56
CA HIS A 550 25.44 5.79 16.61
C HIS A 550 24.56 4.58 16.94
N PRO A 551 23.37 4.76 17.55
CA PRO A 551 22.43 3.66 17.80
C PRO A 551 22.11 2.82 16.57
N HIS A 552 21.96 3.45 15.39
CA HIS A 552 21.68 2.74 14.12
C HIS A 552 22.81 1.81 13.65
N ASP A 553 24.06 2.00 14.09
CA ASP A 553 25.17 1.10 13.75
C ASP A 553 24.91 -0.33 14.29
N ALA A 554 24.31 -0.44 15.47
CA ALA A 554 24.02 -1.70 16.13
C ALA A 554 22.87 -2.50 15.48
N VAL A 555 22.06 -1.85 14.64
CA VAL A 555 20.91 -2.45 13.94
C VAL A 555 21.07 -2.42 12.42
N SER A 556 22.19 -1.97 11.90
CA SER A 556 22.50 -1.91 10.47
C SER A 556 23.22 -3.19 10.01
N PRO A 557 22.71 -3.91 8.99
CA PRO A 557 23.36 -5.12 8.46
C PRO A 557 24.83 -4.94 8.07
N ILE A 558 25.20 -3.75 7.58
CA ILE A 558 26.57 -3.46 7.15
C ILE A 558 27.59 -3.62 8.28
N SER A 559 27.20 -3.34 9.52
CA SER A 559 28.07 -3.50 10.70
C SER A 559 28.45 -4.96 10.96
N PHE A 560 27.70 -5.91 10.41
CA PHE A 560 27.90 -7.35 10.55
C PHE A 560 28.33 -8.02 9.25
N ALA A 561 28.67 -7.25 8.21
CA ALA A 561 29.03 -7.79 6.89
C ALA A 561 30.23 -8.75 6.94
N SER A 562 31.17 -8.57 7.87
CA SER A 562 32.30 -9.47 8.08
C SER A 562 31.89 -10.88 8.55
N ASN A 563 30.69 -11.05 9.07
CA ASN A 563 30.17 -12.34 9.53
C ASN A 563 29.48 -13.11 8.39
N ILE A 564 29.07 -12.42 7.30
CA ILE A 564 28.30 -13.03 6.23
C ILE A 564 29.15 -14.09 5.50
N ARG A 565 28.56 -15.30 5.37
CA ARG A 565 29.12 -16.43 4.60
C ARG A 565 28.12 -16.97 3.59
N THR A 566 26.85 -16.67 3.80
CA THR A 566 25.72 -17.08 2.94
C THR A 566 25.83 -16.42 1.57
N PRO A 567 25.71 -17.16 0.45
CA PRO A 567 25.58 -16.58 -0.90
C PRO A 567 24.37 -15.65 -1.00
N VAL A 568 24.53 -14.46 -1.62
CA VAL A 568 23.53 -13.39 -1.65
C VAL A 568 23.15 -13.00 -3.07
N LEU A 569 21.85 -13.04 -3.39
CA LEU A 569 21.27 -12.39 -4.58
C LEU A 569 20.76 -11.01 -4.16
N ILE A 570 21.31 -9.94 -4.76
CA ILE A 570 20.90 -8.56 -4.53
C ILE A 570 20.12 -8.07 -5.75
N LEU A 571 18.87 -7.61 -5.55
CA LEU A 571 17.99 -7.08 -6.59
C LEU A 571 17.57 -5.66 -6.23
N HIS A 572 17.70 -4.68 -7.17
CA HIS A 572 17.39 -3.28 -6.87
C HIS A 572 16.94 -2.48 -8.09
N GLY A 573 15.98 -1.58 -7.93
CA GLY A 573 15.60 -0.59 -8.94
C GLY A 573 16.62 0.55 -9.02
N ALA A 574 16.95 0.99 -10.25
CA ALA A 574 17.93 2.05 -10.43
C ALA A 574 17.45 3.43 -9.96
N GLU A 575 16.13 3.65 -9.98
CA GLU A 575 15.47 4.91 -9.67
C GLU A 575 14.69 4.82 -8.33
N ASP A 576 15.13 3.92 -7.43
CA ASP A 576 14.52 3.76 -6.11
C ASP A 576 14.88 4.95 -5.21
N THR A 577 13.87 5.75 -4.84
CA THR A 577 13.97 6.90 -3.92
C THR A 577 13.59 6.55 -2.49
N ASN A 578 12.82 5.47 -2.32
CA ASN A 578 12.41 5.00 -0.99
C ASN A 578 13.60 4.35 -0.26
N VAL A 579 14.22 3.35 -0.89
CA VAL A 579 15.49 2.74 -0.45
C VAL A 579 16.52 2.97 -1.56
N PRO A 580 17.29 4.06 -1.52
CA PRO A 580 18.18 4.43 -2.62
C PRO A 580 19.18 3.34 -2.98
N LEU A 581 19.46 3.19 -4.30
CA LEU A 581 20.38 2.19 -4.86
C LEU A 581 21.73 2.11 -4.14
N GLY A 582 22.16 3.21 -3.51
CA GLY A 582 23.37 3.27 -2.70
C GLY A 582 23.44 2.19 -1.62
N GLN A 583 22.31 1.80 -1.05
CA GLN A 583 22.22 0.71 -0.05
C GLN A 583 22.70 -0.63 -0.64
N ALA A 584 22.20 -0.99 -1.81
CA ALA A 584 22.62 -2.23 -2.50
C ALA A 584 24.09 -2.18 -2.94
N VAL A 585 24.56 -1.01 -3.43
CA VAL A 585 25.98 -0.80 -3.78
C VAL A 585 26.88 -0.98 -2.55
N TYR A 586 26.43 -0.53 -1.37
CA TYR A 586 27.19 -0.68 -0.14
C TYR A 586 27.33 -2.15 0.26
N LEU A 587 26.22 -2.90 0.24
CA LEU A 587 26.26 -4.35 0.50
C LEU A 587 27.16 -5.08 -0.50
N HIS A 588 26.98 -4.82 -1.81
CA HIS A 588 27.80 -5.41 -2.86
C HIS A 588 29.31 -5.23 -2.60
N ARG A 589 29.73 -4.00 -2.25
CA ARG A 589 31.14 -3.70 -1.96
C ARG A 589 31.66 -4.45 -0.73
N ALA A 590 30.85 -4.56 0.32
CA ALA A 590 31.20 -5.30 1.52
C ALA A 590 31.34 -6.81 1.24
N LEU A 591 30.36 -7.42 0.56
CA LEU A 591 30.42 -8.83 0.18
C LEU A 591 31.63 -9.15 -0.71
N ARG A 592 31.93 -8.28 -1.66
CA ARG A 592 33.13 -8.40 -2.50
C ARG A 592 34.42 -8.29 -1.67
N HIS A 593 34.47 -7.41 -0.67
CA HIS A 593 35.64 -7.24 0.20
C HIS A 593 35.90 -8.48 1.05
N PHE A 594 34.83 -9.16 1.51
CA PHE A 594 34.93 -10.37 2.33
C PHE A 594 34.88 -11.68 1.51
N ASP A 595 34.98 -11.60 0.18
CA ASP A 595 34.97 -12.73 -0.76
C ASP A 595 33.73 -13.63 -0.61
N VAL A 596 32.57 -13.01 -0.37
CA VAL A 596 31.29 -13.71 -0.28
C VAL A 596 30.68 -13.85 -1.67
N GLU A 597 30.27 -15.07 -2.04
CA GLU A 597 29.58 -15.34 -3.32
C GLU A 597 28.29 -14.54 -3.40
N HIS A 598 28.14 -13.72 -4.43
CA HIS A 598 26.94 -12.91 -4.63
C HIS A 598 26.71 -12.51 -6.08
N GLU A 599 25.46 -12.23 -6.40
CA GLU A 599 25.04 -11.64 -7.68
C GLU A 599 24.31 -10.34 -7.38
N PHE A 600 24.63 -9.25 -8.11
CA PHE A 600 23.99 -7.95 -7.95
C PHE A 600 23.36 -7.52 -9.27
N VAL A 601 22.03 -7.36 -9.27
CA VAL A 601 21.21 -7.01 -10.42
C VAL A 601 20.55 -5.67 -10.20
N ILE A 602 20.75 -4.75 -11.16
CA ILE A 602 20.14 -3.42 -11.16
C ILE A 602 19.11 -3.38 -12.29
N TYR A 603 17.88 -2.98 -11.96
CA TYR A 603 16.79 -2.83 -12.95
C TYR A 603 16.66 -1.36 -13.36
N PRO A 604 17.06 -0.98 -14.59
CA PRO A 604 16.92 0.40 -15.10
C PRO A 604 15.45 0.84 -15.12
N ARG A 605 15.20 2.14 -14.88
CA ARG A 605 13.85 2.76 -14.90
C ARG A 605 12.86 2.19 -13.86
N GLU A 606 13.34 1.36 -12.94
CA GLU A 606 12.52 0.84 -11.84
C GLU A 606 12.81 1.59 -10.55
N GLY A 607 11.74 1.98 -9.86
CA GLY A 607 11.80 2.51 -8.51
C GLY A 607 11.78 1.39 -7.46
N HIS A 608 11.13 1.68 -6.31
CA HIS A 608 11.03 0.72 -5.20
C HIS A 608 10.25 -0.55 -5.53
N SER A 609 9.32 -0.48 -6.48
CA SER A 609 8.58 -1.64 -6.99
C SER A 609 8.94 -1.90 -8.44
N ILE A 610 9.19 -3.15 -8.80
CA ILE A 610 9.47 -3.57 -10.18
C ILE A 610 8.16 -3.63 -10.97
N ARG A 611 8.05 -2.87 -12.06
CA ARG A 611 6.81 -2.70 -12.82
C ARG A 611 6.91 -3.19 -14.26
N GLU A 612 8.09 -3.15 -14.89
CA GLU A 612 8.25 -3.62 -16.27
C GLU A 612 8.16 -5.13 -16.34
N ARG A 613 7.40 -5.63 -17.32
CA ARG A 613 7.13 -7.06 -17.51
C ARG A 613 8.40 -7.91 -17.57
N ASN A 614 9.37 -7.50 -18.36
CA ASN A 614 10.60 -8.27 -18.53
C ASN A 614 11.44 -8.28 -17.24
N HIS A 615 11.41 -7.21 -16.47
CA HIS A 615 12.07 -7.15 -15.17
C HIS A 615 11.37 -8.05 -14.13
N GLN A 616 10.03 -8.07 -14.09
CA GLN A 616 9.30 -9.00 -13.22
C GLN A 616 9.57 -10.47 -13.57
N LEU A 617 9.62 -10.79 -14.86
CA LEU A 617 9.97 -12.13 -15.33
C LEU A 617 11.41 -12.52 -14.93
N ASP A 618 12.34 -11.58 -15.02
CA ASP A 618 13.73 -11.80 -14.59
C ASP A 618 13.80 -12.02 -13.07
N VAL A 619 13.14 -11.19 -12.27
CA VAL A 619 13.06 -11.36 -10.81
C VAL A 619 12.55 -12.77 -10.46
N LEU A 620 11.43 -13.20 -11.04
CA LEU A 620 10.84 -14.52 -10.77
C LEU A 620 11.78 -15.67 -11.14
N ARG A 621 12.36 -15.63 -12.34
CA ARG A 621 13.25 -16.68 -12.84
C ARG A 621 14.56 -16.73 -12.08
N ARG A 622 15.15 -15.56 -11.80
CA ARG A 622 16.41 -15.42 -11.09
C ARG A 622 16.29 -15.83 -9.63
N THR A 623 15.21 -15.42 -8.96
CA THR A 623 14.90 -15.87 -7.57
C THR A 623 14.85 -17.39 -7.48
N ARG A 624 14.12 -18.05 -8.40
CA ARG A 624 14.03 -19.50 -8.42
C ARG A 624 15.38 -20.16 -8.74
N ALA A 625 16.10 -19.67 -9.77
CA ALA A 625 17.40 -20.22 -10.16
C ALA A 625 18.43 -20.10 -9.03
N TRP A 626 18.40 -18.99 -8.26
CA TRP A 626 19.27 -18.79 -7.11
C TRP A 626 19.03 -19.83 -6.01
N PHE A 627 17.78 -20.02 -5.60
CA PHE A 627 17.46 -21.04 -4.60
C PHE A 627 17.67 -22.46 -5.11
N ASP A 628 17.38 -22.76 -6.39
CA ASP A 628 17.67 -24.07 -7.00
C ASP A 628 19.17 -24.38 -6.95
N ARG A 629 20.05 -23.39 -7.20
CA ARG A 629 21.50 -23.56 -7.14
C ARG A 629 22.01 -23.94 -5.75
N TRP A 630 21.45 -23.35 -4.70
CA TRP A 630 22.02 -23.44 -3.35
C TRP A 630 21.25 -24.36 -2.38
N LEU A 631 19.99 -24.65 -2.65
CA LEU A 631 19.14 -25.48 -1.76
C LEU A 631 18.83 -26.85 -2.32
N ARG A 632 19.22 -27.17 -3.56
CA ARG A 632 18.95 -28.48 -4.17
C ARG A 632 20.21 -29.30 -4.42
N THR A 633 21.37 -28.76 -4.16
CA THR A 633 22.67 -29.46 -4.32
C THR A 633 23.07 -30.24 -3.08
#